data_0650e9a837aaded61aeb6f3f4876d2ea
#
_entry.id   0650e9a837aaded61aeb6f3f4876d2ea
#
_cell.length_a   1.000
_cell.length_b   1.000
_cell.length_c   1.000
_cell.angle_alpha   90.00
_cell.angle_beta   90.00
_cell.angle_gamma   90.00
#
_symmetry.space_group_name_H-M   'P 1'
#
loop_
_entity.id
_entity.type
_entity.pdbx_description
1 polymer ?
#
loop_
_entity_poly.entity_id
_entity_poly.type
_entity_poly.pdbx_seq_one_letter_code
_entity_poly.pdbx_strand_id
1 'polypeptide(L)'
;MTDKSTTRIALRGKLDSLNAQIVFLQAVSQNPEYISDLEDVRQIVRTLQMCEASDEVFEESFSLWGMSEDEIHSRSHNPAKFFGKGHILPHHDMQKESAGLNLLRTQIREVELCACSAFEESDYLRLCHVLNRLSSAVYILTYKFLPEEYNHQLNFHSERRNTGNEQIQV
;
A
#
# COMPACT_ATOMS: atom_id res chain seq x y z
N MET A 1 9.83 12.12 -26.60
CA MET A 1 8.54 11.43 -26.46
C MET A 1 8.86 9.94 -26.21
N THR A 2 8.60 9.45 -25.02
CA THR A 2 8.75 8.01 -24.71
C THR A 2 7.61 7.29 -25.42
N ASP A 3 7.93 6.24 -26.18
CA ASP A 3 6.92 5.47 -26.93
C ASP A 3 5.95 4.82 -25.93
N LYS A 4 4.62 4.97 -26.12
CA LYS A 4 3.57 4.36 -25.27
C LYS A 4 3.77 2.85 -25.10
N SER A 5 4.31 2.17 -26.11
CA SER A 5 4.65 0.75 -26.03
C SER A 5 5.71 0.45 -24.98
N THR A 6 6.72 1.29 -24.85
CA THR A 6 7.80 1.14 -23.87
C THR A 6 7.31 1.30 -22.44
N THR A 7 6.35 2.21 -22.19
CA THR A 7 5.82 2.46 -20.86
C THR A 7 4.90 1.32 -20.40
N ARG A 8 4.11 0.72 -21.31
CA ARG A 8 3.31 -0.46 -21.01
C ARG A 8 4.20 -1.68 -20.71
N ILE A 9 5.29 -1.88 -21.47
CA ILE A 9 6.26 -2.96 -21.18
C ILE A 9 6.88 -2.76 -19.79
N ALA A 10 7.22 -1.52 -19.43
CA ALA A 10 7.74 -1.21 -18.10
C ALA A 10 6.72 -1.51 -17.00
N LEU A 11 5.44 -1.20 -17.21
CA LEU A 11 4.36 -1.51 -16.26
C LEU A 11 4.21 -3.03 -16.07
N ARG A 12 4.21 -3.82 -17.16
CA ARG A 12 4.18 -5.29 -17.08
C ARG A 12 5.33 -5.83 -16.24
N GLY A 13 6.55 -5.37 -16.51
CA GLY A 13 7.73 -5.77 -15.74
C GLY A 13 7.63 -5.41 -14.26
N LYS A 14 7.04 -4.25 -13.93
CA LYS A 14 6.82 -3.85 -12.54
C LYS A 14 5.73 -4.67 -11.85
N LEU A 15 4.64 -5.01 -12.53
CA LEU A 15 3.61 -5.91 -12.01
C LEU A 15 4.16 -7.33 -11.78
N ASP A 16 5.01 -7.84 -12.68
CA ASP A 16 5.70 -9.12 -12.49
C ASP A 16 6.62 -9.10 -11.27
N SER A 17 7.40 -8.02 -11.12
CA SER A 17 8.28 -7.84 -9.96
C SER A 17 7.48 -7.78 -8.66
N LEU A 18 6.34 -7.09 -8.66
CA LEU A 18 5.45 -7.00 -7.50
C LEU A 18 4.89 -8.38 -7.12
N ASN A 19 4.40 -9.15 -8.09
CA ASN A 19 3.91 -10.51 -7.85
C ASN A 19 5.05 -11.42 -7.32
N ALA A 20 6.24 -11.35 -7.89
CA ALA A 20 7.40 -12.12 -7.43
C ALA A 20 7.79 -11.76 -5.99
N GLN A 21 7.71 -10.49 -5.61
CA GLN A 21 7.99 -10.04 -4.26
C GLN A 21 6.96 -10.58 -3.25
N ILE A 22 5.67 -10.59 -3.60
CA ILE A 22 4.63 -11.18 -2.74
C ILE A 22 4.93 -12.66 -2.52
N VAL A 23 5.23 -13.41 -3.58
CA VAL A 23 5.59 -14.84 -3.50
C VAL A 23 6.84 -15.04 -2.62
N PHE A 24 7.85 -14.18 -2.74
CA PHE A 24 9.03 -14.24 -1.88
C PHE A 24 8.69 -14.04 -0.40
N LEU A 25 7.87 -13.03 -0.08
CA LEU A 25 7.43 -12.76 1.30
C LEU A 25 6.63 -13.93 1.88
N GLN A 26 5.76 -14.56 1.07
CA GLN A 26 5.05 -15.79 1.47
C GLN A 26 6.02 -16.95 1.75
N ALA A 27 7.00 -17.16 0.86
CA ALA A 27 7.93 -18.27 0.94
C ALA A 27 8.89 -18.21 2.15
N VAL A 28 9.24 -16.99 2.60
CA VAL A 28 10.17 -16.81 3.75
C VAL A 28 9.45 -16.70 5.11
N SER A 29 8.13 -16.55 5.10
CA SER A 29 7.34 -16.50 6.35
C SER A 29 6.90 -17.89 6.79
N GLN A 30 6.80 -18.07 8.10
CA GLN A 30 6.21 -19.25 8.74
C GLN A 30 4.84 -18.94 9.36
N ASN A 31 4.35 -17.71 9.21
CA ASN A 31 3.07 -17.28 9.75
C ASN A 31 1.95 -17.56 8.72
N PRO A 32 1.05 -18.52 8.98
CA PRO A 32 0.02 -18.89 8.02
C PRO A 32 -0.99 -17.77 7.75
N GLU A 33 -1.26 -16.92 8.73
CA GLU A 33 -2.16 -15.76 8.58
C GLU A 33 -1.54 -14.71 7.64
N TYR A 34 -0.26 -14.42 7.82
CA TYR A 34 0.49 -13.53 6.94
C TYR A 34 0.52 -14.05 5.50
N ILE A 35 0.76 -15.35 5.32
CA ILE A 35 0.76 -15.99 3.99
C ILE A 35 -0.63 -15.88 3.33
N SER A 36 -1.70 -16.11 4.08
CA SER A 36 -3.08 -16.00 3.59
C SER A 36 -3.44 -14.56 3.21
N ASP A 37 -3.11 -13.58 4.06
CA ASP A 37 -3.39 -12.17 3.77
C ASP A 37 -2.61 -11.68 2.54
N LEU A 38 -1.38 -12.14 2.36
CA LEU A 38 -0.59 -11.85 1.15
C LEU A 38 -1.17 -12.52 -0.10
N GLU A 39 -1.80 -13.70 0.02
CA GLU A 39 -2.46 -14.34 -1.11
C GLU A 39 -3.63 -13.51 -1.61
N ASP A 40 -4.43 -12.92 -0.70
CA ASP A 40 -5.52 -12.02 -1.08
C ASP A 40 -5.01 -10.80 -1.86
N VAL A 41 -3.90 -10.19 -1.40
CA VAL A 41 -3.22 -9.10 -2.13
C VAL A 41 -2.72 -9.57 -3.49
N ARG A 42 -2.11 -10.77 -3.55
CA ARG A 42 -1.56 -11.35 -4.78
C ARG A 42 -2.63 -11.60 -5.82
N GLN A 43 -3.82 -12.03 -5.42
CA GLN A 43 -4.93 -12.26 -6.36
C GLN A 43 -5.33 -10.96 -7.08
N ILE A 44 -5.38 -9.83 -6.37
CA ILE A 44 -5.65 -8.52 -7.00
C ILE A 44 -4.54 -8.17 -8.00
N VAL A 45 -3.26 -8.32 -7.61
CA VAL A 45 -2.12 -8.06 -8.52
C VAL A 45 -2.20 -8.92 -9.78
N ARG A 46 -2.55 -10.21 -9.65
CA ARG A 46 -2.73 -11.10 -10.80
C ARG A 46 -3.89 -10.67 -11.71
N THR A 47 -5.00 -10.22 -11.13
CA THR A 47 -6.11 -9.67 -11.93
C THR A 47 -5.66 -8.45 -12.71
N LEU A 48 -4.90 -7.53 -12.10
CA LEU A 48 -4.33 -6.37 -12.78
C LEU A 48 -3.36 -6.76 -13.92
N GLN A 49 -2.54 -7.81 -13.72
CA GLN A 49 -1.69 -8.35 -14.77
C GLN A 49 -2.50 -8.91 -15.96
N MET A 50 -3.60 -9.61 -15.67
CA MET A 50 -4.50 -10.15 -16.70
C MET A 50 -5.19 -9.03 -17.48
N CYS A 51 -5.75 -8.04 -16.80
CA CYS A 51 -6.39 -6.88 -17.44
C CYS A 51 -5.40 -6.11 -18.33
N GLU A 52 -4.17 -5.89 -17.87
CA GLU A 52 -3.14 -5.21 -18.67
C GLU A 52 -2.74 -6.03 -19.90
N ALA A 53 -2.69 -7.35 -19.79
CA ALA A 53 -2.33 -8.25 -20.90
C ALA A 53 -3.44 -8.41 -21.95
N SER A 54 -4.71 -8.37 -21.54
CA SER A 54 -5.89 -8.52 -22.41
C SER A 54 -6.46 -7.19 -22.91
N ASP A 55 -5.90 -6.05 -22.53
CA ASP A 55 -6.48 -4.72 -22.75
C ASP A 55 -7.88 -4.53 -22.13
N GLU A 56 -8.19 -5.32 -21.09
CA GLU A 56 -9.44 -5.21 -20.35
C GLU A 56 -9.30 -4.20 -19.20
N VAL A 57 -10.39 -3.51 -18.88
CA VAL A 57 -10.44 -2.58 -17.76
C VAL A 57 -10.78 -3.35 -16.47
N PHE A 58 -10.11 -3.03 -15.39
CA PHE A 58 -10.51 -3.50 -14.06
C PHE A 58 -11.75 -2.69 -13.62
N GLU A 59 -12.93 -3.20 -13.94
CA GLU A 59 -14.19 -2.47 -13.70
C GLU A 59 -14.76 -2.68 -12.30
N GLU A 60 -14.44 -3.82 -11.66
CA GLU A 60 -15.02 -4.18 -10.38
C GLU A 60 -14.37 -3.45 -9.20
N SER A 61 -15.19 -3.10 -8.20
CA SER A 61 -14.67 -2.73 -6.88
C SER A 61 -14.15 -3.99 -6.18
N PHE A 62 -13.02 -3.87 -5.48
CA PHE A 62 -12.52 -4.96 -4.67
C PHE A 62 -12.81 -4.73 -3.18
N SER A 63 -12.81 -5.80 -2.42
CA SER A 63 -12.80 -5.76 -0.97
C SER A 63 -11.68 -6.65 -0.45
N LEU A 64 -11.06 -6.26 0.66
CA LEU A 64 -10.04 -7.04 1.34
C LEU A 64 -10.39 -7.13 2.83
N TRP A 65 -10.35 -8.33 3.36
CA TRP A 65 -10.58 -8.61 4.80
C TRP A 65 -11.88 -7.98 5.33
N GLY A 66 -12.94 -8.03 4.51
CA GLY A 66 -14.26 -7.46 4.83
C GLY A 66 -14.35 -5.93 4.76
N MET A 67 -13.31 -5.26 4.23
CA MET A 67 -13.28 -3.80 4.04
C MET A 67 -13.48 -3.44 2.58
N SER A 68 -14.37 -2.48 2.31
CA SER A 68 -14.49 -1.82 1.01
C SER A 68 -13.30 -0.89 0.73
N GLU A 69 -13.14 -0.46 -0.53
CA GLU A 69 -12.11 0.50 -0.92
C GLU A 69 -12.15 1.81 -0.11
N ASP A 70 -13.34 2.29 0.21
CA ASP A 70 -13.53 3.53 1.00
C ASP A 70 -13.16 3.32 2.47
N GLU A 71 -13.48 2.16 3.04
CA GLU A 71 -13.08 1.80 4.40
C GLU A 71 -11.55 1.65 4.50
N ILE A 72 -10.92 1.01 3.51
CA ILE A 72 -9.46 0.91 3.39
C ILE A 72 -8.84 2.31 3.37
N HIS A 73 -9.39 3.21 2.54
CA HIS A 73 -8.93 4.59 2.49
C HIS A 73 -9.06 5.30 3.84
N SER A 74 -10.24 5.26 4.43
CA SER A 74 -10.54 5.91 5.71
C SER A 74 -9.63 5.42 6.83
N ARG A 75 -9.42 4.10 6.95
CA ARG A 75 -8.58 3.49 7.98
C ARG A 75 -7.10 3.81 7.82
N SER A 76 -6.60 3.82 6.58
CA SER A 76 -5.19 4.14 6.30
C SER A 76 -4.83 5.58 6.62
N HIS A 77 -5.79 6.51 6.53
CA HIS A 77 -5.59 7.93 6.85
C HIS A 77 -5.82 8.29 8.33
N ASN A 78 -6.50 7.42 9.07
CA ASN A 78 -6.84 7.65 10.47
C ASN A 78 -6.37 6.49 11.38
N PRO A 79 -5.09 6.09 11.34
CA PRO A 79 -4.62 4.89 12.04
C PRO A 79 -4.80 4.99 13.55
N ALA A 80 -4.62 6.16 14.14
CA ALA A 80 -4.81 6.36 15.58
C ALA A 80 -6.24 6.02 16.04
N LYS A 81 -7.25 6.33 15.21
CA LYS A 81 -8.64 6.01 15.48
C LYS A 81 -8.95 4.51 15.42
N PHE A 82 -8.35 3.81 14.45
CA PHE A 82 -8.70 2.42 14.13
C PHE A 82 -7.78 1.39 14.77
N PHE A 83 -6.50 1.74 14.98
CA PHE A 83 -5.48 0.83 15.50
C PHE A 83 -4.89 1.27 16.84
N GLY A 84 -5.31 2.43 17.38
CA GLY A 84 -4.75 2.98 18.61
C GLY A 84 -3.29 3.43 18.50
N LYS A 85 -2.73 3.43 17.30
CA LYS A 85 -1.33 3.77 16.99
C LYS A 85 -1.29 4.86 15.92
N GLY A 86 -0.35 5.79 16.02
CA GLY A 86 -0.11 6.82 15.00
C GLY A 86 0.44 6.27 13.69
N HIS A 87 0.80 7.15 12.75
CA HIS A 87 1.44 6.73 11.52
C HIS A 87 2.79 6.07 11.79
N ILE A 88 3.01 4.89 11.17
CA ILE A 88 4.22 4.10 11.33
C ILE A 88 5.42 4.86 10.76
N LEU A 89 6.47 5.04 11.57
CA LEU A 89 7.80 5.38 11.10
C LEU A 89 8.59 4.09 10.94
N PRO A 90 9.00 3.71 9.71
CA PRO A 90 9.73 2.47 9.50
C PRO A 90 11.03 2.41 10.30
N HIS A 91 11.24 1.31 11.01
CA HIS A 91 12.43 1.03 11.80
C HIS A 91 12.71 -0.48 11.81
N HIS A 92 13.93 -0.89 12.10
CA HIS A 92 14.30 -2.32 12.09
C HIS A 92 13.53 -3.16 13.14
N ASP A 93 13.04 -2.52 14.21
CA ASP A 93 12.21 -3.17 15.22
C ASP A 93 10.81 -3.61 14.73
N MET A 94 10.45 -3.24 13.49
CA MET A 94 9.20 -3.71 12.87
C MET A 94 9.12 -5.24 12.76
N GLN A 95 10.24 -5.94 12.81
CA GLN A 95 10.37 -7.36 12.50
C GLN A 95 10.08 -7.67 11.02
N LYS A 96 10.31 -8.94 10.62
CA LYS A 96 10.36 -9.29 9.20
C LYS A 96 9.01 -9.17 8.47
N GLU A 97 7.90 -9.55 9.11
CA GLU A 97 6.57 -9.53 8.48
C GLU A 97 6.13 -8.09 8.20
N SER A 98 6.12 -7.22 9.20
CA SER A 98 5.70 -5.84 9.02
C SER A 98 6.70 -5.01 8.21
N ALA A 99 8.01 -5.29 8.31
CA ALA A 99 9.02 -4.68 7.44
C ALA A 99 8.83 -5.10 5.98
N GLY A 100 8.53 -6.38 5.74
CA GLY A 100 8.18 -6.91 4.41
C GLY A 100 6.95 -6.23 3.81
N LEU A 101 5.90 -6.02 4.61
CA LEU A 101 4.70 -5.29 4.19
C LEU A 101 5.00 -3.82 3.89
N ASN A 102 5.84 -3.16 4.68
CA ASN A 102 6.24 -1.79 4.37
C ASN A 102 7.01 -1.70 3.05
N LEU A 103 7.91 -2.66 2.76
CA LEU A 103 8.59 -2.75 1.47
C LEU A 103 7.59 -3.00 0.34
N LEU A 104 6.67 -3.96 0.50
CA LEU A 104 5.62 -4.26 -0.48
C LEU A 104 4.76 -3.03 -0.79
N ARG A 105 4.36 -2.28 0.24
CA ARG A 105 3.61 -1.03 0.10
C ARG A 105 4.33 -0.02 -0.79
N THR A 106 5.65 0.17 -0.60
CA THR A 106 6.42 1.11 -1.42
C THR A 106 6.54 0.64 -2.86
N GLN A 107 6.67 -0.66 -3.09
CA GLN A 107 6.68 -1.24 -4.44
C GLN A 107 5.33 -1.05 -5.15
N ILE A 108 4.20 -1.25 -4.47
CA ILE A 108 2.88 -0.97 -5.03
C ILE A 108 2.77 0.51 -5.44
N ARG A 109 3.29 1.45 -4.64
CA ARG A 109 3.33 2.88 -4.99
C ARG A 109 4.18 3.17 -6.23
N GLU A 110 5.29 2.47 -6.42
CA GLU A 110 6.10 2.60 -7.63
C GLU A 110 5.36 2.08 -8.87
N VAL A 111 4.63 0.97 -8.74
CA VAL A 111 3.80 0.43 -9.82
C VAL A 111 2.66 1.41 -10.16
N GLU A 112 2.01 1.99 -9.15
CA GLU A 112 0.98 3.02 -9.33
C GLU A 112 1.51 4.22 -10.14
N LEU A 113 2.67 4.77 -9.75
CA LEU A 113 3.29 5.88 -10.47
C LEU A 113 3.63 5.51 -11.93
N CYS A 114 4.10 4.29 -12.15
CA CYS A 114 4.35 3.78 -13.49
C CYS A 114 3.05 3.67 -14.31
N ALA A 115 1.98 3.13 -13.72
CA ALA A 115 0.69 3.02 -14.35
C ALA A 115 0.13 4.39 -14.73
N CYS A 116 0.13 5.35 -13.80
CA CYS A 116 -0.34 6.73 -14.06
C CYS A 116 0.46 7.44 -15.14
N SER A 117 1.75 7.08 -15.35
CA SER A 117 2.60 7.64 -16.39
C SER A 117 2.38 6.99 -17.76
N ALA A 118 1.92 5.73 -17.76
CA ALA A 118 1.78 4.94 -18.99
C ALA A 118 0.56 5.36 -19.81
N PHE A 119 -0.40 6.04 -19.21
CA PHE A 119 -1.73 6.18 -19.78
C PHE A 119 -2.30 7.59 -19.54
N GLU A 120 -2.76 8.22 -20.64
CA GLU A 120 -3.42 9.53 -20.64
C GLU A 120 -4.96 9.41 -20.68
N GLU A 121 -5.53 8.19 -20.75
CA GLU A 121 -6.95 7.94 -20.96
C GLU A 121 -7.68 7.48 -19.69
N SER A 122 -8.98 7.80 -19.60
CA SER A 122 -9.84 7.55 -18.42
C SER A 122 -9.87 6.10 -17.93
N ASP A 123 -9.69 5.14 -18.83
CA ASP A 123 -9.81 3.70 -18.53
C ASP A 123 -8.68 3.20 -17.61
N TYR A 124 -7.53 3.86 -17.65
CA TYR A 124 -6.40 3.52 -16.79
C TYR A 124 -6.38 4.24 -15.43
N LEU A 125 -7.24 5.24 -15.26
CA LEU A 125 -7.44 5.85 -13.94
C LEU A 125 -7.92 4.82 -12.92
N ARG A 126 -8.68 3.81 -13.35
CA ARG A 126 -9.12 2.72 -12.48
C ARG A 126 -7.94 1.87 -12.00
N LEU A 127 -6.98 1.52 -12.87
CA LEU A 127 -5.78 0.79 -12.49
C LEU A 127 -4.96 1.56 -11.44
N CYS A 128 -4.72 2.86 -11.65
CA CYS A 128 -4.06 3.72 -10.68
C CYS A 128 -4.82 3.77 -9.35
N HIS A 129 -6.15 3.85 -9.40
CA HIS A 129 -7.00 3.86 -8.21
C HIS A 129 -6.90 2.55 -7.42
N VAL A 130 -6.98 1.40 -8.10
CA VAL A 130 -6.85 0.08 -7.47
C VAL A 130 -5.48 -0.08 -6.80
N LEU A 131 -4.39 0.28 -7.48
CA LEU A 131 -3.04 0.24 -6.90
C LEU A 131 -2.90 1.18 -5.70
N ASN A 132 -3.49 2.38 -5.75
CA ASN A 132 -3.54 3.30 -4.63
C ASN A 132 -4.25 2.67 -3.41
N ARG A 133 -5.41 2.08 -3.61
CA ARG A 133 -6.17 1.40 -2.55
C ARG A 133 -5.45 0.16 -2.04
N LEU A 134 -4.80 -0.59 -2.92
CA LEU A 134 -4.00 -1.77 -2.54
C LEU A 134 -2.80 -1.38 -1.65
N SER A 135 -2.11 -0.27 -1.97
CA SER A 135 -1.04 0.25 -1.12
C SER A 135 -1.56 0.65 0.26
N SER A 136 -2.76 1.24 0.33
CA SER A 136 -3.45 1.58 1.59
C SER A 136 -3.84 0.33 2.38
N ALA A 137 -4.31 -0.73 1.71
CA ALA A 137 -4.64 -2.01 2.34
C ALA A 137 -3.39 -2.67 2.96
N VAL A 138 -2.29 -2.72 2.23
CA VAL A 138 -1.01 -3.26 2.74
C VAL A 138 -0.48 -2.42 3.91
N TYR A 139 -0.70 -1.09 3.89
CA TYR A 139 -0.38 -0.24 5.03
C TYR A 139 -1.20 -0.59 6.28
N ILE A 140 -2.50 -0.83 6.12
CA ILE A 140 -3.37 -1.30 7.20
C ILE A 140 -2.88 -2.65 7.72
N LEU A 141 -2.56 -3.57 6.82
CA LEU A 141 -2.05 -4.90 7.17
C LEU A 141 -0.77 -4.82 7.98
N THR A 142 0.06 -3.81 7.76
CA THR A 142 1.30 -3.60 8.53
C THR A 142 1.02 -3.47 10.03
N TYR A 143 -0.08 -2.81 10.44
CA TYR A 143 -0.45 -2.68 11.86
C TYR A 143 -0.79 -4.02 12.52
N LYS A 144 -1.35 -4.97 11.77
CA LYS A 144 -1.70 -6.33 12.25
C LYS A 144 -0.46 -7.13 12.67
N PHE A 145 0.66 -6.90 11.99
CA PHE A 145 1.90 -7.65 12.19
C PHE A 145 3.00 -6.83 12.91
N LEU A 146 2.69 -5.60 13.35
CA LEU A 146 3.61 -4.83 14.19
C LEU A 146 3.74 -5.49 15.57
N PRO A 147 4.96 -5.54 16.14
CA PRO A 147 5.14 -5.89 17.55
C PRO A 147 4.31 -4.98 18.47
N GLU A 148 3.79 -5.53 19.56
CA GLU A 148 2.99 -4.75 20.54
C GLU A 148 3.78 -3.56 21.09
N GLU A 149 5.07 -3.75 21.37
CA GLU A 149 6.00 -2.75 21.91
C GLU A 149 6.47 -1.73 20.88
N TYR A 150 6.08 -1.86 19.59
CA TYR A 150 6.52 -0.94 18.55
C TYR A 150 6.03 0.48 18.80
N ASN A 151 6.97 1.42 18.99
CA ASN A 151 6.70 2.80 19.42
C ASN A 151 7.17 3.89 18.43
N HIS A 152 7.76 3.52 17.29
CA HIS A 152 8.18 4.47 16.26
C HIS A 152 6.98 4.94 15.43
N GLN A 153 6.35 6.06 15.87
CA GLN A 153 5.10 6.56 15.27
C GLN A 153 5.07 8.09 15.24
N LEU A 154 4.41 8.65 14.21
CA LEU A 154 4.07 10.06 14.13
C LEU A 154 2.63 10.28 14.60
N ASN A 155 2.45 11.15 15.58
CA ASN A 155 1.16 11.61 16.08
C ASN A 155 0.93 13.05 15.63
N PHE A 156 0.27 13.29 14.51
CA PHE A 156 0.01 14.63 13.97
C PHE A 156 -0.85 15.54 14.87
N HIS A 157 -1.40 15.03 15.98
CA HIS A 157 -2.23 15.82 16.89
C HIS A 157 -1.48 16.41 18.10
N SER A 158 -0.23 16.05 18.35
CA SER A 158 0.54 16.56 19.51
C SER A 158 1.28 17.87 19.24
N GLU A 159 1.56 18.22 17.99
CA GLU A 159 2.38 19.40 17.68
C GLU A 159 1.60 20.73 17.56
N ARG A 160 0.25 20.70 17.46
CA ARG A 160 -0.54 21.95 17.35
C ARG A 160 -0.82 22.66 18.67
N ARG A 161 -0.37 22.14 19.83
CA ARG A 161 -0.63 22.73 21.15
C ARG A 161 0.55 23.49 21.76
N ASN A 162 1.74 23.48 21.19
CA ASN A 162 2.93 24.08 21.80
C ASN A 162 3.47 25.36 21.13
N THR A 163 2.76 25.95 20.16
CA THR A 163 3.19 27.23 19.53
C THR A 163 2.36 28.44 19.96
N GLY A 164 1.80 28.41 21.15
CA GLY A 164 0.96 29.50 21.64
C GLY A 164 1.15 29.84 23.10
N ASN A 165 2.36 30.19 23.57
CA ASN A 165 2.55 30.98 24.76
C ASN A 165 4.07 31.27 24.98
N GLU A 166 4.67 32.06 24.13
CA GLU A 166 5.78 32.92 24.54
C GLU A 166 5.27 34.36 24.51
N GLN A 167 4.73 34.78 25.66
CA GLN A 167 4.51 36.19 25.94
C GLN A 167 5.88 36.82 26.17
N ILE A 168 6.27 37.70 25.25
CA ILE A 168 7.34 38.66 25.41
C ILE A 168 6.93 39.61 26.55
N GLN A 169 7.62 39.56 27.70
CA GLN A 169 7.64 40.65 28.64
C GLN A 169 8.91 41.50 28.37
N VAL A 170 8.65 42.75 28.05
CA VAL A 170 9.62 43.84 27.99
C VAL A 170 9.92 44.31 29.41
#